data_59fe881b8f9d80866261f44ca32c7f9f
#
_entry.id   59fe881b8f9d80866261f44ca32c7f9f
#
_cell.length_a   1.000
_cell.length_b   1.000
_cell.length_c   1.000
_cell.angle_alpha   90.00
_cell.angle_beta   90.00
_cell.angle_gamma   90.00
#
_symmetry.space_group_name_H-M   'P 1'
#
loop_
_entity.id
_entity.type
_entity.pdbx_description
1 polymer ?
#
loop_
_entity_poly.entity_id
_entity_poly.type
_entity_poly.pdbx_seq_one_letter_code
_entity_poly.pdbx_strand_id
1 'polypeptide(L)'
;MMGAATLNHRDLDQHGLICYFSLPVFDNMLERIGPPIVTLLFKLIGALPLPVLQRLGRFFGWLAWCLPGSYKESAKKNLRQAFPESDTRMLRAAMMSVGQLMFEMTFWWTRRDESALDATLQCDNWQQFDDALSLEKGVILLSPHLGCFELLGPIFGARYPATVLFRPPRMVWLSDWIINMRSRRQLTMAPTNQSGVRTLVKTLLRGRIIGILPDQVPPDGEGVWAPFFGKPAYTMTLVQRLHHLSGATIFVLAAERKAVGKGYTLHYKRLDVPLPNEPEAAATIINQEMEAMIRKMPEQYLWGYNRYRQPKIKAAKASGSN
;
A
#
# COMPACT_ATOMS: atom_id res chain seq x y z
N MET A 1 -16.62 -41.34 -27.55
CA MET A 1 -15.24 -40.81 -27.65
C MET A 1 -15.20 -39.50 -26.86
N MET A 2 -14.72 -39.58 -25.63
CA MET A 2 -14.58 -38.42 -24.74
C MET A 2 -13.18 -37.82 -24.94
N GLY A 3 -13.12 -36.56 -25.38
CA GLY A 3 -11.87 -35.82 -25.51
C GLY A 3 -11.45 -35.26 -24.14
N ALA A 4 -10.32 -35.75 -23.66
CA ALA A 4 -9.67 -35.24 -22.46
C ALA A 4 -9.07 -33.86 -22.76
N ALA A 5 -9.59 -32.80 -22.08
CA ALA A 5 -8.99 -31.48 -22.07
C ALA A 5 -7.78 -31.49 -21.13
N THR A 6 -6.59 -31.42 -21.73
CA THR A 6 -5.31 -31.24 -21.03
C THR A 6 -5.28 -29.84 -20.38
N LEU A 7 -5.36 -29.79 -19.04
CA LEU A 7 -5.11 -28.61 -18.24
C LEU A 7 -3.64 -28.19 -18.36
N ASN A 8 -3.43 -27.01 -18.90
CA ASN A 8 -2.11 -26.41 -19.11
C ASN A 8 -1.58 -25.84 -17.78
N HIS A 9 -0.50 -26.41 -17.26
CA HIS A 9 0.14 -26.17 -15.96
C HIS A 9 0.85 -24.80 -15.80
N ARG A 10 0.48 -23.77 -16.59
CA ARG A 10 1.20 -22.47 -16.61
C ARG A 10 0.52 -21.28 -15.96
N ASP A 11 -0.64 -21.44 -15.31
CA ASP A 11 -1.36 -20.37 -14.61
C ASP A 11 -1.27 -20.48 -13.07
N LEU A 12 -0.09 -20.77 -12.56
CA LEU A 12 0.22 -20.55 -11.14
C LEU A 12 0.42 -19.05 -10.91
N ASP A 13 -0.67 -18.34 -10.73
CA ASP A 13 -0.71 -16.93 -10.35
C ASP A 13 0.05 -16.72 -9.04
N GLN A 14 1.00 -15.76 -9.06
CA GLN A 14 1.87 -15.33 -7.94
C GLN A 14 1.10 -14.60 -6.81
N HIS A 15 -0.11 -15.00 -6.53
CA HIS A 15 -0.88 -14.58 -5.35
C HIS A 15 -0.98 -15.74 -4.36
N GLY A 16 0.18 -16.29 -4.02
CA GLY A 16 0.26 -17.31 -2.99
C GLY A 16 -0.13 -16.76 -1.63
N LEU A 17 -1.38 -16.96 -1.23
CA LEU A 17 -1.77 -17.41 0.11
C LEU A 17 -3.30 -17.57 0.29
N ILE A 18 -4.17 -17.16 -0.65
CA ILE A 18 -5.62 -17.41 -0.51
C ILE A 18 -6.22 -17.79 -1.87
N CYS A 19 -5.99 -18.99 -2.33
CA CYS A 19 -6.77 -19.63 -3.38
C CYS A 19 -6.71 -21.13 -3.21
N TYR A 20 -7.57 -21.69 -2.36
CA TYR A 20 -8.07 -23.07 -2.49
C TYR A 20 -9.31 -23.28 -1.62
N PHE A 21 -10.28 -23.93 -2.21
CA PHE A 21 -11.60 -24.36 -1.71
C PHE A 21 -12.75 -23.37 -1.94
N SER A 22 -13.30 -23.39 -3.16
CA SER A 22 -14.63 -22.89 -3.44
C SER A 22 -15.63 -24.08 -3.50
N LEU A 23 -16.19 -24.40 -2.34
CA LEU A 23 -17.49 -25.07 -2.26
C LEU A 23 -18.50 -24.03 -1.75
N PRO A 24 -19.66 -23.84 -2.37
CA PRO A 24 -20.61 -22.76 -2.01
C PRO A 24 -21.08 -22.79 -0.54
N VAL A 25 -21.01 -23.93 0.11
CA VAL A 25 -21.32 -24.06 1.56
C VAL A 25 -20.20 -23.48 2.42
N PHE A 26 -18.93 -23.59 2.01
CA PHE A 26 -17.78 -23.01 2.71
C PHE A 26 -17.72 -21.49 2.55
N ASP A 27 -18.09 -20.95 1.38
CA ASP A 27 -18.13 -19.50 1.15
C ASP A 27 -19.16 -18.84 2.06
N ASN A 28 -20.38 -19.39 2.18
CA ASN A 28 -21.42 -18.87 3.09
C ASN A 28 -21.02 -18.98 4.58
N MET A 29 -20.30 -20.04 4.96
CA MET A 29 -19.81 -20.20 6.34
C MET A 29 -18.66 -19.23 6.63
N LEU A 30 -17.72 -19.05 5.70
CA LEU A 30 -16.63 -18.09 5.81
C LEU A 30 -17.13 -16.64 5.83
N GLU A 31 -18.20 -16.33 5.10
CA GLU A 31 -18.83 -15.01 5.14
C GLU A 31 -19.48 -14.69 6.50
N ARG A 32 -20.03 -15.68 7.19
CA ARG A 32 -20.70 -15.51 8.49
C ARG A 32 -19.72 -15.57 9.68
N ILE A 33 -18.77 -16.50 9.67
CA ILE A 33 -17.88 -16.81 10.80
C ILE A 33 -16.53 -16.12 10.64
N GLY A 34 -16.11 -15.87 9.40
CA GLY A 34 -14.80 -15.26 9.09
C GLY A 34 -14.62 -13.89 9.73
N PRO A 35 -15.51 -12.91 9.52
CA PRO A 35 -15.34 -11.56 10.07
C PRO A 35 -15.19 -11.52 11.60
N PRO A 36 -16.04 -12.18 12.42
CA PRO A 36 -15.89 -12.15 13.87
C PRO A 36 -14.62 -12.84 14.36
N ILE A 37 -14.22 -13.97 13.75
CA ILE A 37 -12.98 -14.66 14.12
C ILE A 37 -11.75 -13.80 13.77
N VAL A 38 -11.69 -13.29 12.56
CA VAL A 38 -10.58 -12.42 12.14
C VAL A 38 -10.51 -11.17 13.00
N THR A 39 -11.67 -10.56 13.31
CA THR A 39 -11.72 -9.40 14.21
C THR A 39 -11.21 -9.74 15.62
N LEU A 40 -11.62 -10.89 16.16
CA LEU A 40 -11.15 -11.33 17.48
C LEU A 40 -9.64 -11.55 17.50
N LEU A 41 -9.11 -12.26 16.50
CA LEU A 41 -7.65 -12.48 16.38
C LEU A 41 -6.90 -11.16 16.24
N PHE A 42 -7.36 -10.23 15.39
CA PHE A 42 -6.75 -8.92 15.26
C PHE A 42 -6.77 -8.13 16.57
N LYS A 43 -7.88 -8.16 17.31
CA LYS A 43 -8.00 -7.49 18.61
C LYS A 43 -7.08 -8.13 19.66
N LEU A 44 -7.03 -9.46 19.75
CA LEU A 44 -6.18 -10.16 20.70
C LEU A 44 -4.69 -9.88 20.42
N ILE A 45 -4.27 -10.01 19.15
CA ILE A 45 -2.88 -9.71 18.76
C ILE A 45 -2.60 -8.22 18.95
N GLY A 46 -3.47 -7.34 18.46
CA GLY A 46 -3.31 -5.88 18.56
C GLY A 46 -3.39 -5.32 19.99
N ALA A 47 -3.86 -6.10 20.97
CA ALA A 47 -3.82 -5.73 22.38
C ALA A 47 -2.39 -5.80 22.98
N LEU A 48 -1.49 -6.56 22.34
CA LEU A 48 -0.12 -6.67 22.79
C LEU A 48 0.63 -5.33 22.65
N PRO A 49 1.62 -5.07 23.51
CA PRO A 49 2.49 -3.90 23.37
C PRO A 49 3.22 -3.89 22.02
N LEU A 50 3.32 -2.71 21.39
CA LEU A 50 3.98 -2.56 20.09
C LEU A 50 5.38 -3.20 20.00
N PRO A 51 6.28 -3.06 21.02
CA PRO A 51 7.58 -3.71 20.98
C PRO A 51 7.51 -5.25 20.93
N VAL A 52 6.48 -5.84 21.52
CA VAL A 52 6.26 -7.31 21.49
C VAL A 52 5.84 -7.70 20.08
N LEU A 53 4.88 -6.99 19.48
CA LEU A 53 4.43 -7.22 18.10
C LEU A 53 5.59 -7.08 17.09
N GLN A 54 6.44 -6.07 17.28
CA GLN A 54 7.62 -5.88 16.44
C GLN A 54 8.61 -7.04 16.53
N ARG A 55 8.84 -7.57 17.74
CA ARG A 55 9.72 -8.76 17.93
C ARG A 55 9.12 -10.01 17.30
N LEU A 56 7.83 -10.27 17.53
CA LEU A 56 7.11 -11.37 16.90
C LEU A 56 7.16 -11.25 15.38
N GLY A 57 6.87 -10.09 14.86
CA GLY A 57 6.94 -9.83 13.42
C GLY A 57 8.34 -10.09 12.84
N ARG A 58 9.39 -9.62 13.51
CA ARG A 58 10.79 -9.94 13.12
C ARG A 58 11.07 -11.42 13.11
N PHE A 59 10.61 -12.13 14.12
CA PHE A 59 10.80 -13.60 14.22
C PHE A 59 10.09 -14.32 13.08
N PHE A 60 8.81 -14.02 12.80
CA PHE A 60 8.08 -14.64 11.70
C PHE A 60 8.62 -14.24 10.33
N GLY A 61 9.09 -13.01 10.16
CA GLY A 61 9.78 -12.57 8.96
C GLY A 61 11.12 -13.29 8.75
N TRP A 62 11.86 -13.54 9.82
CA TRP A 62 13.08 -14.36 9.79
C TRP A 62 12.76 -15.81 9.43
N LEU A 63 11.71 -16.39 10.02
CA LEU A 63 11.27 -17.75 9.69
C LEU A 63 10.89 -17.85 8.21
N ALA A 64 10.13 -16.88 7.68
CA ALA A 64 9.79 -16.81 6.27
C ALA A 64 11.04 -16.66 5.36
N TRP A 65 12.08 -15.97 5.83
CA TRP A 65 13.36 -15.91 5.13
C TRP A 65 14.09 -17.26 5.12
N CYS A 66 14.01 -18.06 6.19
CA CYS A 66 14.62 -19.39 6.25
C CYS A 66 13.94 -20.39 5.30
N LEU A 67 12.64 -20.22 5.05
CA LEU A 67 11.85 -21.13 4.22
C LEU A 67 11.94 -20.76 2.72
N PRO A 68 11.83 -21.74 1.81
CA PRO A 68 11.65 -21.45 0.39
C PRO A 68 10.26 -20.83 0.15
N GLY A 69 10.14 -19.89 -0.80
CA GLY A 69 8.85 -19.29 -1.12
C GLY A 69 8.92 -18.26 -2.25
N SER A 70 7.84 -18.16 -3.02
CA SER A 70 7.74 -17.26 -4.17
C SER A 70 7.92 -15.80 -3.81
N TYR A 71 7.43 -15.37 -2.63
CA TYR A 71 7.61 -14.01 -2.13
C TYR A 71 9.09 -13.68 -1.91
N LYS A 72 9.85 -14.60 -1.26
CA LYS A 72 11.29 -14.43 -1.03
C LYS A 72 12.08 -14.34 -2.35
N GLU A 73 11.77 -15.22 -3.33
CA GLU A 73 12.44 -15.18 -4.63
C GLU A 73 12.12 -13.89 -5.40
N SER A 74 10.87 -13.43 -5.35
CA SER A 74 10.47 -12.13 -5.91
C SER A 74 11.20 -10.98 -5.21
N ALA A 75 11.27 -10.99 -3.90
CA ALA A 75 11.96 -9.98 -3.12
C ALA A 75 13.46 -9.94 -3.45
N LYS A 76 14.11 -11.10 -3.54
CA LYS A 76 15.52 -11.23 -3.94
C LYS A 76 15.78 -10.65 -5.34
N LYS A 77 14.91 -10.98 -6.31
CA LYS A 77 15.02 -10.50 -7.69
C LYS A 77 14.86 -8.98 -7.77
N ASN A 78 13.82 -8.44 -7.14
CA ASN A 78 13.52 -7.01 -7.19
C ASN A 78 14.55 -6.18 -6.42
N LEU A 79 15.02 -6.68 -5.27
CA LEU A 79 16.05 -6.03 -4.48
C LEU A 79 17.36 -5.94 -5.27
N ARG A 80 17.80 -7.03 -5.90
CA ARG A 80 19.02 -7.05 -6.74
C ARG A 80 18.88 -6.17 -7.98
N GLN A 81 17.68 -6.03 -8.53
CA GLN A 81 17.41 -5.13 -9.64
C GLN A 81 17.62 -3.66 -9.25
N ALA A 82 17.19 -3.28 -8.04
CA ALA A 82 17.30 -1.91 -7.55
C ALA A 82 18.68 -1.62 -6.94
N PHE A 83 19.30 -2.62 -6.31
CA PHE A 83 20.58 -2.57 -5.62
C PHE A 83 21.41 -3.78 -6.01
N PRO A 84 22.19 -3.71 -7.11
CA PRO A 84 23.01 -4.84 -7.59
C PRO A 84 23.98 -5.38 -6.53
N GLU A 85 24.48 -4.51 -5.66
CA GLU A 85 25.39 -4.81 -4.54
C GLU A 85 24.68 -5.41 -3.31
N SER A 86 23.34 -5.54 -3.35
CA SER A 86 22.57 -6.05 -2.21
C SER A 86 22.98 -7.47 -1.83
N ASP A 87 23.22 -7.67 -0.56
CA ASP A 87 23.62 -8.95 0.01
C ASP A 87 22.43 -9.72 0.67
N THR A 88 22.76 -10.89 1.17
CA THR A 88 21.79 -11.73 1.91
C THR A 88 21.30 -11.06 3.20
N ARG A 89 22.08 -10.15 3.81
CA ARG A 89 21.71 -9.46 5.05
C ARG A 89 20.60 -8.46 4.77
N MET A 90 20.68 -7.70 3.66
CA MET A 90 19.65 -6.76 3.24
C MET A 90 18.35 -7.49 2.91
N LEU A 91 18.39 -8.61 2.17
CA LEU A 91 17.21 -9.43 1.90
C LEU A 91 16.56 -9.95 3.20
N ARG A 92 17.37 -10.48 4.13
CA ARG A 92 16.89 -10.92 5.44
C ARG A 92 16.22 -9.79 6.22
N ALA A 93 16.83 -8.61 6.25
CA ALA A 93 16.28 -7.44 6.92
C ALA A 93 14.93 -7.04 6.30
N ALA A 94 14.82 -7.07 4.96
CA ALA A 94 13.58 -6.78 4.26
C ALA A 94 12.47 -7.79 4.59
N MET A 95 12.78 -9.09 4.63
CA MET A 95 11.80 -10.12 5.04
C MET A 95 11.34 -9.93 6.49
N MET A 96 12.26 -9.60 7.40
CA MET A 96 11.94 -9.30 8.79
C MET A 96 11.07 -8.04 8.93
N SER A 97 11.34 -7.01 8.12
CA SER A 97 10.54 -5.79 8.08
C SER A 97 9.09 -6.04 7.62
N VAL A 98 8.89 -6.91 6.62
CA VAL A 98 7.55 -7.33 6.19
C VAL A 98 6.81 -8.04 7.33
N GLY A 99 7.48 -8.93 8.04
CA GLY A 99 6.91 -9.58 9.21
C GLY A 99 6.50 -8.56 10.29
N GLN A 100 7.33 -7.55 10.56
CA GLN A 100 6.97 -6.47 11.50
C GLN A 100 5.71 -5.74 11.03
N LEU A 101 5.64 -5.35 9.76
CA LEU A 101 4.48 -4.67 9.20
C LEU A 101 3.18 -5.46 9.41
N MET A 102 3.20 -6.79 9.18
CA MET A 102 2.02 -7.64 9.36
C MET A 102 1.50 -7.62 10.81
N PHE A 103 2.39 -7.63 11.80
CA PHE A 103 1.99 -7.56 13.21
C PHE A 103 1.62 -6.13 13.63
N GLU A 104 2.31 -5.12 13.15
CA GLU A 104 2.00 -3.71 13.41
C GLU A 104 0.63 -3.30 12.87
N MET A 105 0.20 -3.87 11.72
CA MET A 105 -1.16 -3.65 11.18
C MET A 105 -2.23 -3.99 12.22
N THR A 106 -2.08 -5.08 12.98
CA THR A 106 -3.07 -5.46 13.99
C THR A 106 -3.18 -4.41 15.08
N PHE A 107 -2.06 -3.79 15.47
CA PHE A 107 -2.01 -2.72 16.45
C PHE A 107 -2.68 -1.44 15.91
N TRP A 108 -2.26 -0.96 14.75
CA TRP A 108 -2.75 0.30 14.18
C TRP A 108 -4.22 0.25 13.75
N TRP A 109 -4.71 -0.89 13.32
CA TRP A 109 -6.10 -1.03 12.90
C TRP A 109 -7.06 -1.19 14.08
N THR A 110 -6.63 -1.74 15.21
CA THR A 110 -7.48 -1.96 16.38
C THR A 110 -7.46 -0.80 17.38
N ARG A 111 -6.36 -0.09 17.49
CA ARG A 111 -6.23 1.05 18.39
C ARG A 111 -6.92 2.29 17.83
N ARG A 112 -7.75 2.91 18.70
CA ARG A 112 -8.51 4.13 18.37
C ARG A 112 -8.02 5.35 19.12
N ASP A 113 -7.05 5.19 20.01
CA ASP A 113 -6.46 6.26 20.80
C ASP A 113 -5.50 7.09 19.94
N GLU A 114 -5.90 8.32 19.64
CA GLU A 114 -5.13 9.26 18.82
C GLU A 114 -3.89 9.78 19.55
N SER A 115 -3.92 9.85 20.90
CA SER A 115 -2.77 10.29 21.69
C SER A 115 -1.59 9.33 21.60
N ALA A 116 -1.87 8.02 21.50
CA ALA A 116 -0.86 7.00 21.27
C ALA A 116 -0.18 7.13 19.90
N LEU A 117 -0.89 7.65 18.90
CA LEU A 117 -0.33 7.88 17.57
C LEU A 117 0.74 8.97 17.60
N ASP A 118 0.43 10.10 18.23
CA ASP A 118 1.35 11.25 18.36
C ASP A 118 2.61 10.90 19.15
N ALA A 119 2.45 10.10 20.22
CA ALA A 119 3.57 9.65 21.05
C ALA A 119 4.55 8.73 20.32
N THR A 120 4.13 8.10 19.22
CA THR A 120 4.95 7.08 18.52
C THR A 120 5.57 7.57 17.22
N LEU A 121 5.08 8.66 16.64
CA LEU A 121 5.61 9.21 15.37
C LEU A 121 6.32 10.54 15.61
N GLN A 122 7.59 10.59 15.25
CA GLN A 122 8.35 11.84 15.18
C GLN A 122 8.15 12.47 13.81
N CYS A 123 7.73 13.72 13.78
CA CYS A 123 7.65 14.54 12.57
C CYS A 123 8.32 15.89 12.86
N ASP A 124 9.28 16.25 12.04
CA ASP A 124 10.08 17.46 12.28
C ASP A 124 9.27 18.75 12.13
N ASN A 125 8.30 18.77 11.19
CA ASN A 125 7.53 19.98 10.94
C ASN A 125 6.16 19.69 10.32
N TRP A 126 5.12 19.65 11.15
CA TRP A 126 3.73 19.53 10.69
C TRP A 126 3.21 20.79 10.00
N GLN A 127 3.78 21.96 10.29
CA GLN A 127 3.34 23.24 9.72
C GLN A 127 3.38 23.25 8.18
N GLN A 128 4.30 22.49 7.56
CA GLN A 128 4.35 22.39 6.10
C GLN A 128 3.07 21.81 5.47
N PHE A 129 2.40 20.88 6.19
CA PHE A 129 1.12 20.34 5.76
C PHE A 129 -0.01 21.36 5.99
N ASP A 130 0.01 22.08 7.11
CA ASP A 130 -0.97 23.14 7.41
C ASP A 130 -0.85 24.27 6.39
N ASP A 131 0.36 24.71 6.04
CA ASP A 131 0.63 25.72 5.02
C ASP A 131 0.12 25.28 3.65
N ALA A 132 0.32 24.00 3.29
CA ALA A 132 -0.17 23.48 2.02
C ALA A 132 -1.71 23.40 1.98
N LEU A 133 -2.35 23.08 3.10
CA LEU A 133 -3.82 23.04 3.23
C LEU A 133 -4.44 24.43 3.20
N SER A 134 -3.74 25.45 3.74
CA SER A 134 -4.20 26.85 3.71
C SER A 134 -4.35 27.43 2.30
N LEU A 135 -3.73 26.79 1.29
CA LEU A 135 -3.90 27.14 -0.12
C LEU A 135 -5.26 26.70 -0.68
N GLU A 136 -6.05 25.92 0.06
CA GLU A 136 -7.39 25.41 -0.32
C GLU A 136 -7.44 24.57 -1.61
N LYS A 137 -6.29 24.18 -2.17
CA LYS A 137 -6.17 23.34 -3.37
C LYS A 137 -6.15 21.83 -3.05
N GLY A 138 -6.16 21.49 -1.75
CA GLY A 138 -5.97 20.13 -1.26
C GLY A 138 -4.52 19.66 -1.30
N VAL A 139 -4.29 18.48 -0.72
CA VAL A 139 -2.96 17.87 -0.62
C VAL A 139 -3.02 16.42 -1.07
N ILE A 140 -2.06 16.02 -1.88
CA ILE A 140 -1.85 14.64 -2.32
C ILE A 140 -0.65 14.07 -1.55
N LEU A 141 -0.90 13.05 -0.73
CA LEU A 141 0.14 12.30 -0.05
C LEU A 141 0.47 11.05 -0.86
N LEU A 142 1.71 10.93 -1.29
CA LEU A 142 2.22 9.76 -1.99
C LEU A 142 3.14 8.99 -1.06
N SER A 143 2.90 7.71 -0.90
CA SER A 143 3.80 6.83 -0.15
C SER A 143 4.10 5.58 -0.95
N PRO A 144 5.37 5.16 -1.08
CA PRO A 144 5.65 3.78 -1.47
C PRO A 144 5.18 2.83 -0.36
N HIS A 145 5.05 1.54 -0.66
CA HIS A 145 4.85 0.51 0.36
C HIS A 145 6.13 0.31 1.19
N LEU A 146 6.49 1.32 1.97
CA LEU A 146 7.76 1.49 2.68
C LEU A 146 7.53 1.76 4.18
N GLY A 147 8.33 1.14 5.02
CA GLY A 147 8.23 1.29 6.47
C GLY A 147 6.90 0.80 7.02
N CYS A 148 6.32 1.56 7.94
CA CYS A 148 4.99 1.30 8.47
C CYS A 148 3.94 2.19 7.76
N PHE A 149 3.76 2.03 6.44
CA PHE A 149 2.80 2.84 5.67
C PHE A 149 1.36 2.72 6.18
N GLU A 150 1.00 1.64 6.87
CA GLU A 150 -0.32 1.46 7.51
C GLU A 150 -0.57 2.43 8.67
N LEU A 151 0.48 3.03 9.21
CA LEU A 151 0.39 4.08 10.23
C LEU A 151 -0.03 5.44 9.64
N LEU A 152 0.27 5.69 8.35
CA LEU A 152 0.04 7.00 7.72
C LEU A 152 -1.44 7.39 7.70
N GLY A 153 -2.32 6.45 7.33
CA GLY A 153 -3.76 6.69 7.33
C GLY A 153 -4.27 7.14 8.70
N PRO A 154 -4.08 6.37 9.77
CA PRO A 154 -4.45 6.75 11.13
C PRO A 154 -3.88 8.11 11.59
N ILE A 155 -2.61 8.39 11.34
CA ILE A 155 -1.96 9.64 11.76
C ILE A 155 -2.54 10.85 11.05
N PHE A 156 -2.62 10.81 9.71
CA PHE A 156 -3.20 11.93 8.97
C PHE A 156 -4.71 12.06 9.22
N GLY A 157 -5.43 10.94 9.37
CA GLY A 157 -6.86 10.95 9.70
C GLY A 157 -7.17 11.40 11.12
N ALA A 158 -6.21 11.37 12.07
CA ALA A 158 -6.36 11.96 13.39
C ALA A 158 -6.28 13.50 13.35
N ARG A 159 -5.48 14.05 12.42
CA ARG A 159 -5.23 15.51 12.31
C ARG A 159 -6.10 16.20 11.27
N TYR A 160 -6.39 15.54 10.16
CA TYR A 160 -7.01 16.14 8.98
C TYR A 160 -8.09 15.25 8.37
N PRO A 161 -9.15 15.82 7.78
CA PRO A 161 -10.05 15.08 6.92
C PRO A 161 -9.29 14.51 5.71
N ALA A 162 -9.18 13.20 5.64
CA ALA A 162 -8.40 12.51 4.61
C ALA A 162 -9.18 11.38 3.92
N THR A 163 -8.86 11.12 2.66
CA THR A 163 -9.38 9.99 1.89
C THR A 163 -8.24 9.19 1.31
N VAL A 164 -8.15 7.90 1.62
CA VAL A 164 -7.09 7.01 1.14
C VAL A 164 -7.63 6.07 0.08
N LEU A 165 -6.94 5.99 -1.05
CA LEU A 165 -7.23 5.04 -2.11
C LEU A 165 -6.79 3.64 -1.66
N PHE A 166 -7.67 2.65 -1.75
CA PHE A 166 -7.34 1.27 -1.44
C PHE A 166 -7.89 0.32 -2.50
N ARG A 167 -7.22 -0.81 -2.69
CA ARG A 167 -7.69 -1.87 -3.56
C ARG A 167 -8.50 -2.89 -2.76
N PRO A 168 -9.82 -3.00 -3.00
CA PRO A 168 -10.63 -3.99 -2.32
C PRO A 168 -10.15 -5.42 -2.65
N PRO A 169 -10.08 -6.34 -1.68
CA PRO A 169 -9.91 -7.75 -1.96
C PRO A 169 -11.14 -8.30 -2.71
N ARG A 170 -11.00 -9.47 -3.33
CA ARG A 170 -12.09 -10.09 -4.08
C ARG A 170 -13.24 -10.54 -3.18
N MET A 171 -12.96 -10.95 -1.97
CA MET A 171 -13.97 -11.34 -0.98
C MET A 171 -14.66 -10.11 -0.40
N VAL A 172 -15.97 -9.99 -0.58
CA VAL A 172 -16.74 -8.81 -0.17
C VAL A 172 -16.66 -8.59 1.34
N TRP A 173 -16.86 -9.63 2.15
CA TRP A 173 -16.77 -9.52 3.61
C TRP A 173 -15.41 -9.02 4.10
N LEU A 174 -14.32 -9.43 3.42
CA LEU A 174 -12.97 -8.98 3.77
C LEU A 174 -12.75 -7.51 3.38
N SER A 175 -13.35 -7.07 2.26
CA SER A 175 -13.35 -5.66 1.85
C SER A 175 -14.03 -4.78 2.90
N ASP A 176 -15.25 -5.13 3.30
CA ASP A 176 -16.02 -4.39 4.29
C ASP A 176 -15.33 -4.40 5.65
N TRP A 177 -14.73 -5.54 6.03
CA TRP A 177 -13.98 -5.66 7.25
C TRP A 177 -12.73 -4.74 7.23
N ILE A 178 -11.95 -4.70 6.15
CA ILE A 178 -10.79 -3.81 6.01
C ILE A 178 -11.21 -2.35 6.08
N ILE A 179 -12.30 -1.98 5.37
CA ILE A 179 -12.83 -0.62 5.41
C ILE A 179 -13.17 -0.24 6.86
N ASN A 180 -13.91 -1.09 7.57
CA ASN A 180 -14.31 -0.83 8.95
C ASN A 180 -13.11 -0.73 9.90
N MET A 181 -12.09 -1.57 9.73
CA MET A 181 -10.89 -1.57 10.56
C MET A 181 -10.00 -0.35 10.31
N ARG A 182 -9.88 0.10 9.07
CA ARG A 182 -9.06 1.27 8.68
C ARG A 182 -9.77 2.60 8.83
N SER A 183 -11.09 2.65 8.68
CA SER A 183 -11.85 3.90 8.79
C SER A 183 -11.73 4.53 10.18
N ARG A 184 -11.54 5.83 10.21
CA ARG A 184 -11.48 6.68 11.41
C ARG A 184 -12.50 7.81 11.28
N ARG A 185 -12.68 8.62 12.32
CA ARG A 185 -13.61 9.75 12.29
C ARG A 185 -13.42 10.67 11.08
N GLN A 186 -12.14 10.95 10.74
CA GLN A 186 -11.77 11.84 9.63
C GLN A 186 -11.10 11.11 8.46
N LEU A 187 -10.98 9.76 8.51
CA LEU A 187 -10.35 8.95 7.48
C LEU A 187 -11.40 8.14 6.71
N THR A 188 -11.54 8.43 5.42
CA THR A 188 -12.42 7.70 4.49
C THR A 188 -11.60 6.79 3.58
N MET A 189 -12.09 5.57 3.35
CA MET A 189 -11.49 4.63 2.39
C MET A 189 -12.19 4.73 1.05
N ALA A 190 -11.45 5.00 -0.04
CA ALA A 190 -11.97 5.06 -1.40
C ALA A 190 -11.48 3.86 -2.22
N PRO A 191 -12.37 3.04 -2.81
CA PRO A 191 -11.96 1.89 -3.61
C PRO A 191 -11.33 2.31 -4.94
N THR A 192 -10.44 1.46 -5.51
CA THR A 192 -9.79 1.69 -6.82
C THR A 192 -10.77 1.44 -7.99
N ASN A 193 -11.85 2.20 -8.04
CA ASN A 193 -12.83 2.22 -9.13
C ASN A 193 -13.29 3.66 -9.40
N GLN A 194 -14.19 3.85 -10.37
CA GLN A 194 -14.67 5.18 -10.75
C GLN A 194 -15.32 5.95 -9.58
N SER A 195 -16.04 5.28 -8.69
CA SER A 195 -16.67 5.95 -7.53
C SER A 195 -15.62 6.44 -6.53
N GLY A 196 -14.58 5.64 -6.28
CA GLY A 196 -13.46 6.04 -5.43
C GLY A 196 -12.66 7.20 -6.02
N VAL A 197 -12.37 7.18 -7.32
CA VAL A 197 -11.72 8.32 -8.01
C VAL A 197 -12.56 9.60 -7.88
N ARG A 198 -13.88 9.52 -8.08
CA ARG A 198 -14.79 10.66 -7.84
C ARG A 198 -14.72 11.17 -6.40
N THR A 199 -14.58 10.25 -5.43
CA THR A 199 -14.43 10.63 -4.02
C THR A 199 -13.12 11.36 -3.77
N LEU A 200 -11.99 10.90 -4.37
CA LEU A 200 -10.71 11.62 -4.30
C LEU A 200 -10.80 13.03 -4.88
N VAL A 201 -11.40 13.18 -6.07
CA VAL A 201 -11.63 14.48 -6.69
C VAL A 201 -12.42 15.41 -5.77
N LYS A 202 -13.57 14.93 -5.24
CA LYS A 202 -14.40 15.72 -4.31
C LYS A 202 -13.63 16.12 -3.04
N THR A 203 -12.75 15.24 -2.55
CA THR A 203 -11.92 15.51 -1.37
C THR A 203 -10.92 16.64 -1.66
N LEU A 204 -10.21 16.57 -2.78
CA LEU A 204 -9.25 17.62 -3.19
C LEU A 204 -9.95 18.97 -3.44
N LEU A 205 -11.07 18.98 -4.17
CA LEU A 205 -11.83 20.21 -4.43
C LEU A 205 -12.43 20.86 -3.17
N ARG A 206 -12.42 20.16 -2.03
CA ARG A 206 -12.77 20.69 -0.70
C ARG A 206 -11.53 21.11 0.11
N GLY A 207 -10.37 21.22 -0.52
CA GLY A 207 -9.12 21.60 0.14
C GLY A 207 -8.58 20.53 1.12
N ARG A 208 -8.98 19.25 0.97
CA ARG A 208 -8.64 18.18 1.93
C ARG A 208 -7.52 17.27 1.42
N ILE A 209 -7.12 16.33 2.27
CA ILE A 209 -6.01 15.39 1.98
C ILE A 209 -6.52 14.14 1.28
N ILE A 210 -5.75 13.67 0.28
CA ILE A 210 -5.85 12.31 -0.24
C ILE A 210 -4.53 11.57 -0.08
N GLY A 211 -4.63 10.24 0.15
CA GLY A 211 -3.47 9.33 0.21
C GLY A 211 -3.50 8.31 -0.92
N ILE A 212 -2.38 8.14 -1.62
CA ILE A 212 -2.22 7.17 -2.71
C ILE A 212 -0.86 6.48 -2.57
N LEU A 213 -0.83 5.17 -2.79
CA LEU A 213 0.39 4.37 -2.90
C LEU A 213 0.60 4.01 -4.38
N PRO A 214 1.43 4.79 -5.13
CA PRO A 214 1.49 4.72 -6.58
C PRO A 214 2.45 3.65 -7.12
N ASP A 215 3.14 2.92 -6.26
CA ASP A 215 4.19 1.95 -6.59
C ASP A 215 3.67 0.55 -6.96
N GLN A 216 2.37 0.37 -7.13
CA GLN A 216 1.78 -0.87 -7.65
C GLN A 216 1.28 -0.69 -9.08
N VAL A 217 1.31 -1.80 -9.86
CA VAL A 217 0.92 -1.80 -11.27
C VAL A 217 -0.59 -1.59 -11.39
N PRO A 218 -1.05 -0.50 -12.04
CA PRO A 218 -2.48 -0.28 -12.27
C PRO A 218 -3.03 -1.25 -13.32
N PRO A 219 -4.36 -1.31 -13.48
CA PRO A 219 -4.98 -1.99 -14.62
C PRO A 219 -4.50 -1.44 -15.97
N ASP A 220 -4.60 -2.26 -17.01
CA ASP A 220 -4.28 -1.83 -18.38
C ASP A 220 -5.12 -0.61 -18.79
N GLY A 221 -4.49 0.34 -19.49
CA GLY A 221 -5.07 1.63 -19.87
C GLY A 221 -5.13 2.67 -18.75
N GLU A 222 -4.65 2.38 -17.52
CA GLU A 222 -4.63 3.33 -16.40
C GLU A 222 -3.22 3.83 -16.03
N GLY A 223 -2.22 3.49 -16.83
CA GLY A 223 -0.82 3.84 -16.59
C GLY A 223 -0.03 4.03 -17.86
N VAL A 224 1.25 4.35 -17.67
CA VAL A 224 2.27 4.48 -18.71
C VAL A 224 3.55 3.79 -18.26
N TRP A 225 4.41 3.43 -19.22
CA TRP A 225 5.71 2.86 -18.91
C TRP A 225 6.69 3.98 -18.54
N ALA A 226 7.22 3.94 -17.33
CA ALA A 226 8.22 4.88 -16.84
C ALA A 226 9.33 4.15 -16.07
N PRO A 227 10.55 4.68 -16.05
CA PRO A 227 11.65 4.06 -15.31
C PRO A 227 11.33 3.94 -13.81
N PHE A 228 11.71 2.79 -13.21
CA PHE A 228 11.74 2.59 -11.77
C PHE A 228 12.97 1.73 -11.46
N PHE A 229 13.93 2.28 -10.73
CA PHE A 229 15.28 1.74 -10.55
C PHE A 229 15.91 1.31 -11.90
N GLY A 230 15.84 2.21 -12.89
CA GLY A 230 16.43 2.00 -14.21
C GLY A 230 15.74 1.00 -15.13
N LYS A 231 14.60 0.42 -14.71
CA LYS A 231 13.84 -0.55 -15.49
C LYS A 231 12.42 -0.06 -15.77
N PRO A 232 11.87 -0.24 -16.99
CA PRO A 232 10.50 0.14 -17.29
C PRO A 232 9.50 -0.54 -16.35
N ALA A 233 8.64 0.26 -15.73
CA ALA A 233 7.57 -0.18 -14.83
C ALA A 233 6.27 0.54 -15.20
N TYR A 234 5.18 -0.20 -15.33
CA TYR A 234 3.88 0.38 -15.65
C TYR A 234 3.35 1.16 -14.44
N THR A 235 3.27 2.50 -14.58
CA THR A 235 3.02 3.45 -13.49
C THR A 235 1.71 4.18 -13.71
N MET A 236 0.90 4.33 -12.66
CA MET A 236 -0.42 4.99 -12.75
C MET A 236 -0.32 6.47 -13.11
N THR A 237 -1.24 6.93 -13.97
CA THR A 237 -1.38 8.35 -14.34
C THR A 237 -2.35 9.12 -13.45
N LEU A 238 -3.01 8.45 -12.51
CA LEU A 238 -4.04 9.04 -11.65
C LEU A 238 -3.51 10.24 -10.85
N VAL A 239 -2.29 10.15 -10.32
CA VAL A 239 -1.68 11.23 -9.52
C VAL A 239 -1.55 12.52 -10.33
N GLN A 240 -1.01 12.44 -11.54
CA GLN A 240 -0.88 13.57 -12.45
C GLN A 240 -2.24 14.20 -12.75
N ARG A 241 -3.24 13.37 -13.12
CA ARG A 241 -4.59 13.86 -13.44
C ARG A 241 -5.25 14.60 -12.28
N LEU A 242 -5.10 14.06 -11.05
CA LEU A 242 -5.63 14.69 -9.85
C LEU A 242 -4.91 16.00 -9.53
N HIS A 243 -3.59 16.05 -9.68
CA HIS A 243 -2.80 17.26 -9.49
C HIS A 243 -3.20 18.36 -10.48
N HIS A 244 -3.28 18.05 -11.78
CA HIS A 244 -3.68 19.04 -12.80
C HIS A 244 -5.11 19.55 -12.60
N LEU A 245 -6.01 18.67 -12.15
CA LEU A 245 -7.42 19.06 -11.91
C LEU A 245 -7.57 20.01 -10.72
N SER A 246 -6.81 19.81 -9.66
CA SER A 246 -7.00 20.52 -8.38
C SER A 246 -5.93 21.57 -8.09
N GLY A 247 -4.76 21.46 -8.68
CA GLY A 247 -3.56 22.23 -8.29
C GLY A 247 -3.04 21.84 -6.90
N ALA A 248 -3.41 20.65 -6.38
CA ALA A 248 -3.05 20.18 -5.05
C ALA A 248 -1.55 20.07 -4.87
N THR A 249 -1.06 20.45 -3.69
CA THR A 249 0.34 20.22 -3.31
C THR A 249 0.61 18.73 -3.13
N ILE A 250 1.75 18.26 -3.66
CA ILE A 250 2.14 16.86 -3.54
C ILE A 250 3.24 16.72 -2.50
N PHE A 251 3.07 15.77 -1.56
CA PHE A 251 4.11 15.31 -0.67
C PHE A 251 4.39 13.83 -0.91
N VAL A 252 5.67 13.48 -0.99
CA VAL A 252 6.13 12.09 -0.94
C VAL A 252 6.60 11.80 0.47
N LEU A 253 6.11 10.72 1.07
CA LEU A 253 6.36 10.47 2.48
C LEU A 253 6.46 8.98 2.81
N ALA A 254 7.11 8.67 3.95
CA ALA A 254 7.20 7.32 4.50
C ALA A 254 7.34 7.37 6.03
N ALA A 255 6.73 6.39 6.71
CA ALA A 255 6.91 6.20 8.14
C ALA A 255 8.03 5.17 8.39
N GLU A 256 9.27 5.66 8.59
CA GLU A 256 10.42 4.82 8.93
C GLU A 256 10.20 4.16 10.28
N ARG A 257 10.29 2.84 10.34
CA ARG A 257 10.33 2.10 11.59
C ARG A 257 11.71 2.22 12.22
N LYS A 258 11.77 2.75 13.44
CA LYS A 258 12.99 2.80 14.24
C LYS A 258 13.32 1.45 14.89
N ALA A 259 14.35 1.38 15.69
CA ALA A 259 14.62 0.20 16.53
C ALA A 259 13.36 -0.20 17.32
N VAL A 260 13.26 -1.50 17.63
CA VAL A 260 12.10 -2.07 18.34
C VAL A 260 11.73 -1.23 19.57
N GLY A 261 10.49 -0.76 19.61
CA GLY A 261 9.96 0.05 20.71
C GLY A 261 10.35 1.53 20.69
N LYS A 262 11.08 2.01 19.68
CA LYS A 262 11.49 3.42 19.55
C LYS A 262 10.60 4.23 18.63
N GLY A 263 9.46 3.68 18.20
CA GLY A 263 8.49 4.38 17.36
C GLY A 263 8.91 4.51 15.90
N TYR A 264 8.46 5.59 15.30
CA TYR A 264 8.62 5.85 13.86
C TYR A 264 9.08 7.29 13.63
N THR A 265 9.71 7.53 12.47
CA THR A 265 9.99 8.88 11.97
C THR A 265 9.25 9.09 10.65
N LEU A 266 8.52 10.19 10.53
CA LEU A 266 7.92 10.61 9.28
C LEU A 266 8.98 11.31 8.43
N HIS A 267 9.41 10.65 7.36
CA HIS A 267 10.15 11.30 6.29
C HIS A 267 9.18 11.83 5.26
N TYR A 268 9.37 13.05 4.83
CA TYR A 268 8.56 13.64 3.77
C TYR A 268 9.39 14.61 2.92
N LYS A 269 8.91 14.84 1.70
CA LYS A 269 9.42 15.83 0.77
C LYS A 269 8.25 16.42 0.00
N ARG A 270 8.12 17.73 -0.02
CA ARG A 270 7.21 18.44 -0.91
C ARG A 270 7.78 18.41 -2.33
N LEU A 271 6.93 18.19 -3.32
CA LEU A 271 7.27 18.43 -4.72
C LEU A 271 7.11 19.92 -5.00
N ASP A 272 8.22 20.58 -5.28
CA ASP A 272 8.23 22.03 -5.54
C ASP A 272 8.01 22.36 -7.02
N VAL A 273 7.98 21.34 -7.89
CA VAL A 273 7.82 21.49 -9.35
C VAL A 273 6.47 20.89 -9.75
N PRO A 274 5.66 21.60 -10.57
CA PRO A 274 4.45 21.04 -11.13
C PRO A 274 4.76 19.79 -11.97
N LEU A 275 3.88 18.79 -11.92
CA LEU A 275 4.03 17.63 -12.79
C LEU A 275 3.84 18.03 -14.26
N PRO A 276 4.68 17.54 -15.18
CA PRO A 276 4.53 17.77 -16.62
C PRO A 276 3.18 17.29 -17.16
N ASN A 277 2.76 17.86 -18.29
CA ASN A 277 1.56 17.40 -19.00
C ASN A 277 1.73 16.02 -19.63
N GLU A 278 2.96 15.69 -20.05
CA GLU A 278 3.29 14.38 -20.61
C GLU A 278 3.25 13.30 -19.52
N PRO A 279 2.37 12.27 -19.66
CA PRO A 279 2.17 11.27 -18.61
C PRO A 279 3.43 10.48 -18.25
N GLU A 280 4.29 10.15 -19.23
CA GLU A 280 5.54 9.42 -19.01
C GLU A 280 6.55 10.27 -18.21
N ALA A 281 6.64 11.55 -18.49
CA ALA A 281 7.51 12.47 -17.76
C ALA A 281 7.02 12.64 -16.32
N ALA A 282 5.72 12.81 -16.10
CA ALA A 282 5.14 12.91 -14.77
C ALA A 282 5.33 11.63 -13.96
N ALA A 283 5.08 10.47 -14.57
CA ALA A 283 5.30 9.16 -13.94
C ALA A 283 6.78 8.92 -13.60
N THR A 284 7.70 9.40 -14.45
CA THR A 284 9.14 9.33 -14.19
C THR A 284 9.53 10.13 -12.96
N ILE A 285 9.04 11.37 -12.81
CA ILE A 285 9.28 12.19 -11.62
C ILE A 285 8.73 11.51 -10.37
N ILE A 286 7.49 10.99 -10.41
CA ILE A 286 6.89 10.29 -9.28
C ILE A 286 7.72 9.07 -8.89
N ASN A 287 8.15 8.27 -9.87
CA ASN A 287 9.00 7.10 -9.63
C ASN A 287 10.35 7.49 -9.01
N GLN A 288 11.01 8.53 -9.51
CA GLN A 288 12.28 9.03 -8.96
C GLN A 288 12.15 9.48 -7.51
N GLU A 289 11.06 10.15 -7.15
CA GLU A 289 10.81 10.55 -5.77
C GLU A 289 10.52 9.34 -4.86
N MET A 290 9.78 8.32 -5.36
CA MET A 290 9.61 7.06 -4.66
C MET A 290 10.95 6.35 -4.45
N GLU A 291 11.79 6.27 -5.48
CA GLU A 291 13.14 5.68 -5.39
C GLU A 291 14.01 6.41 -4.35
N ALA A 292 14.00 7.74 -4.36
CA ALA A 292 14.76 8.54 -3.40
C ALA A 292 14.32 8.25 -1.96
N MET A 293 13.03 8.05 -1.73
CA MET A 293 12.50 7.68 -0.42
C MET A 293 12.90 6.24 -0.04
N ILE A 294 12.78 5.29 -0.99
CA ILE A 294 13.16 3.88 -0.77
C ILE A 294 14.66 3.75 -0.48
N ARG A 295 15.52 4.53 -1.14
CA ARG A 295 16.98 4.53 -0.92
C ARG A 295 17.39 4.93 0.50
N LYS A 296 16.55 5.66 1.24
CA LYS A 296 16.82 6.00 2.65
C LYS A 296 16.72 4.81 3.60
N MET A 297 15.84 3.84 3.29
CA MET A 297 15.56 2.67 4.14
C MET A 297 15.17 1.44 3.30
N PRO A 298 16.06 0.97 2.40
CA PRO A 298 15.70 -0.04 1.40
C PRO A 298 15.27 -1.38 2.01
N GLU A 299 15.73 -1.70 3.22
CA GLU A 299 15.32 -2.89 3.97
C GLU A 299 13.87 -2.83 4.49
N GLN A 300 13.20 -1.68 4.38
CA GLN A 300 11.81 -1.53 4.80
C GLN A 300 10.79 -1.48 3.65
N TYR A 301 11.23 -1.61 2.41
CA TYR A 301 10.36 -1.64 1.24
C TYR A 301 9.81 -3.05 0.95
N LEU A 302 8.57 -3.14 0.44
CA LEU A 302 7.92 -4.41 0.10
C LEU A 302 8.45 -4.99 -1.23
N TRP A 303 9.68 -5.49 -1.23
CA TRP A 303 10.34 -6.05 -2.42
C TRP A 303 9.65 -7.27 -3.01
N GLY A 304 8.80 -7.97 -2.26
CA GLY A 304 8.10 -9.16 -2.74
C GLY A 304 7.04 -8.89 -3.82
N TYR A 305 6.58 -7.65 -3.97
CA TYR A 305 5.65 -7.28 -5.02
C TYR A 305 6.36 -7.18 -6.37
N ASN A 306 5.80 -7.82 -7.41
CA ASN A 306 6.36 -7.74 -8.77
C ASN A 306 5.96 -6.42 -9.44
N ARG A 307 6.77 -5.38 -9.23
CA ARG A 307 6.57 -4.03 -9.78
C ARG A 307 6.70 -3.98 -11.30
N TYR A 308 7.40 -4.92 -11.90
CA TYR A 308 7.73 -4.98 -13.32
C TYR A 308 6.85 -5.94 -14.12
N ARG A 309 5.74 -6.41 -13.53
CA ARG A 309 4.78 -7.26 -14.23
C ARG A 309 4.01 -6.47 -15.30
N GLN A 310 3.56 -7.18 -16.34
CA GLN A 310 2.61 -6.61 -17.29
C GLN A 310 1.27 -6.27 -16.61
N PRO A 311 0.61 -5.16 -17.01
CA PRO A 311 -0.73 -4.86 -16.54
C PRO A 311 -1.69 -5.97 -16.94
N LYS A 312 -2.68 -6.26 -16.08
CA LYS A 312 -3.74 -7.21 -16.41
C LYS A 312 -4.71 -6.53 -17.37
N ILE A 313 -4.92 -7.12 -18.54
CA ILE A 313 -5.93 -6.68 -19.51
C ILE A 313 -7.30 -6.73 -18.82
N LYS A 314 -8.06 -5.64 -18.86
CA LYS A 314 -9.46 -5.65 -18.45
C LYS A 314 -10.21 -6.61 -19.36
N ALA A 315 -10.78 -7.69 -18.80
CA ALA A 315 -11.71 -8.52 -19.58
C ALA A 315 -12.78 -7.58 -20.15
N ALA A 316 -12.93 -7.58 -21.46
CA ALA A 316 -14.00 -6.84 -22.13
C ALA A 316 -15.31 -7.23 -21.43
N LYS A 317 -16.07 -6.26 -20.92
CA LYS A 317 -17.44 -6.52 -20.49
C LYS A 317 -18.11 -7.09 -21.74
N ALA A 318 -18.48 -8.38 -21.68
CA ALA A 318 -19.33 -8.95 -22.69
C ALA A 318 -20.56 -8.04 -22.78
N SER A 319 -20.64 -7.27 -23.85
CA SER A 319 -21.82 -6.51 -24.20
C SER A 319 -22.88 -7.56 -24.50
N GLY A 320 -23.64 -7.93 -23.47
CA GLY A 320 -24.85 -8.72 -23.65
C GLY A 320 -25.77 -7.91 -24.54
N SER A 321 -25.83 -8.30 -25.78
CA SER A 321 -26.96 -8.03 -26.65
C SER A 321 -28.17 -8.75 -26.09
N ASN A 322 -29.11 -8.06 -25.65
CA ASN A 322 -30.56 -8.09 -25.85
C ASN A 322 -31.27 -7.45 -24.68
#